data_19f4c7ed28aac20e96b4103714e5a4e2
#
_entry.id   19f4c7ed28aac20e96b4103714e5a4e2
#
_cell.length_a   1.000
_cell.length_b   1.000
_cell.length_c   1.000
_cell.angle_alpha   90.00
_cell.angle_beta   90.00
_cell.angle_gamma   90.00
#
_symmetry.space_group_name_H-M   'P 1'
#
loop_
_entity.id
_entity.type
_entity.pdbx_description
1 polymer ?
#
loop_
_entity_poly.entity_id
_entity_poly.type
_entity_poly.pdbx_seq_one_letter_code
_entity_poly.pdbx_strand_id
1 'polypeptide(L)'
;AVAVMLEAWDNKDRWIATVDLANKTLENQHRLHDDAWVNYRFNAFDWLNDSETLYYQSEHTGYSHLYVQKPGEKPVALTSGRFIVDDLTLSSDDNYIYFKANMEHPGLYEVYRADLSDNTIDTMTDLNGMTDYSLSPDGKNLLLSHSKVNQPQELYIKPANETSAAKQITQSTSADFNALPWAVPNIVAIESSHTDAPIYARVYLPENYDKTAPNKAVVFNHGAGYLQNAHMGWSGYFREYMFHSMLVQQGYVVLDMDYRASAGYGRDWRTAIYRQMGTPEVQDLRDGVNWLVENANVDRERIGTYGGSYGGFLTFMSMFTAPDLFAAG
;
A
#
# COMPACT_ATOMS: atom_id res chain seq x y z
N ALA A 1 -27.40 6.02 18.94
CA ALA A 1 -27.85 5.75 17.57
C ALA A 1 -27.35 4.38 17.11
N VAL A 2 -27.95 3.81 16.07
CA VAL A 2 -27.53 2.55 15.47
C VAL A 2 -27.22 2.81 13.99
N ALA A 3 -26.05 2.39 13.54
CA ALA A 3 -25.67 2.38 12.14
C ALA A 3 -25.32 0.96 11.69
N VAL A 4 -25.55 0.67 10.42
CA VAL A 4 -25.26 -0.63 9.82
C VAL A 4 -24.53 -0.41 8.49
N MET A 5 -23.61 -1.30 8.19
CA MET A 5 -23.02 -1.40 6.85
C MET A 5 -23.72 -2.51 6.08
N LEU A 6 -24.10 -2.24 4.86
CA LEU A 6 -24.71 -3.18 3.93
C LEU A 6 -23.82 -3.29 2.70
N GLU A 7 -23.65 -4.51 2.19
CA GLU A 7 -22.85 -4.77 0.99
C GLU A 7 -23.70 -5.54 -0.02
N ALA A 8 -23.60 -5.14 -1.29
CA ALA A 8 -24.22 -5.87 -2.37
C ALA A 8 -23.52 -7.21 -2.60
N TRP A 9 -24.29 -8.24 -2.95
CA TRP A 9 -23.75 -9.59 -3.19
C TRP A 9 -22.71 -9.66 -4.32
N ASP A 10 -22.77 -8.74 -5.26
CA ASP A 10 -21.82 -8.62 -6.38
C ASP A 10 -20.60 -7.75 -6.07
N ASN A 11 -20.45 -7.28 -4.82
CA ASN A 11 -19.40 -6.41 -4.34
C ASN A 11 -19.28 -5.05 -5.04
N LYS A 12 -20.33 -4.58 -5.71
CA LYS A 12 -20.28 -3.30 -6.43
C LYS A 12 -20.84 -2.12 -5.66
N ASP A 13 -21.61 -2.38 -4.64
CA ASP A 13 -22.22 -1.36 -3.80
C ASP A 13 -22.01 -1.66 -2.32
N ARG A 14 -21.76 -0.59 -1.56
CA ARG A 14 -21.70 -0.60 -0.11
C ARG A 14 -22.41 0.62 0.44
N TRP A 15 -23.25 0.43 1.48
CA TRP A 15 -24.00 1.50 2.11
C TRP A 15 -23.66 1.56 3.60
N ILE A 16 -23.62 2.78 4.15
CA ILE A 16 -23.73 3.05 5.58
C ILE A 16 -25.10 3.66 5.80
N ALA A 17 -25.91 3.03 6.63
CA ALA A 17 -27.28 3.47 6.92
C ALA A 17 -27.51 3.56 8.42
N THR A 18 -28.28 4.57 8.85
CA THR A 18 -28.78 4.67 10.21
C THR A 18 -30.13 3.98 10.35
N VAL A 19 -30.37 3.40 11.53
CA VAL A 19 -31.57 2.62 11.82
C VAL A 19 -32.49 3.42 12.73
N ASP A 20 -33.68 3.76 12.24
CA ASP A 20 -34.77 4.24 13.08
C ASP A 20 -35.57 3.04 13.61
N LEU A 21 -35.32 2.68 14.85
CA LEU A 21 -35.96 1.56 15.53
C LEU A 21 -37.46 1.80 15.79
N ALA A 22 -37.88 3.06 15.97
CA ALA A 22 -39.29 3.39 16.24
C ALA A 22 -40.15 3.23 15.00
N ASN A 23 -39.66 3.73 13.86
CA ASN A 23 -40.35 3.67 12.57
C ASN A 23 -39.98 2.43 11.74
N LYS A 24 -39.00 1.64 12.17
CA LYS A 24 -38.48 0.44 11.47
C LYS A 24 -38.01 0.77 10.05
N THR A 25 -37.28 1.87 9.90
CA THR A 25 -36.77 2.33 8.62
C THR A 25 -35.24 2.46 8.65
N LEU A 26 -34.65 2.40 7.47
CA LEU A 26 -33.24 2.68 7.22
C LEU A 26 -33.13 3.99 6.47
N GLU A 27 -32.21 4.85 6.90
CA GLU A 27 -31.85 6.06 6.18
C GLU A 27 -30.40 5.94 5.68
N ASN A 28 -30.23 6.04 4.37
CA ASN A 28 -28.90 5.93 3.75
C ASN A 28 -28.10 7.20 4.03
N GLN A 29 -26.93 7.04 4.65
CA GLN A 29 -26.01 8.12 4.95
C GLN A 29 -24.89 8.21 3.91
N HIS A 30 -24.39 7.05 3.43
CA HIS A 30 -23.35 6.98 2.43
C HIS A 30 -23.54 5.76 1.53
N ARG A 31 -23.31 5.94 0.22
CA ARG A 31 -23.22 4.85 -0.77
C ARG A 31 -21.91 4.96 -1.51
N LEU A 32 -21.13 3.89 -1.49
CA LEU A 32 -19.99 3.69 -2.36
C LEU A 32 -20.39 2.72 -3.48
N HIS A 33 -20.16 3.13 -4.73
CA HIS A 33 -20.37 2.29 -5.91
C HIS A 33 -19.09 2.21 -6.74
N ASP A 34 -18.82 1.03 -7.28
CA ASP A 34 -17.76 0.79 -8.25
C ASP A 34 -18.21 -0.23 -9.30
N ASP A 35 -18.01 0.08 -10.59
CA ASP A 35 -18.41 -0.83 -11.68
C ASP A 35 -17.63 -2.15 -11.70
N ALA A 36 -16.42 -2.16 -11.12
CA ALA A 36 -15.60 -3.36 -10.95
C ALA A 36 -15.92 -4.04 -9.61
N TRP A 37 -15.42 -3.50 -8.50
CA TRP A 37 -15.72 -3.94 -7.14
C TRP A 37 -15.30 -2.92 -6.09
N VAL A 38 -16.04 -2.84 -4.98
CA VAL A 38 -15.70 -2.08 -3.78
C VAL A 38 -14.64 -2.82 -2.97
N ASN A 39 -13.62 -2.12 -2.50
CA ASN A 39 -12.63 -2.71 -1.61
C ASN A 39 -13.17 -2.83 -0.19
N TYR A 40 -13.31 -4.05 0.30
CA TYR A 40 -13.80 -4.33 1.66
C TYR A 40 -12.75 -4.01 2.76
N ARG A 41 -11.48 -3.75 2.40
CA ARG A 41 -10.44 -3.34 3.35
C ARG A 41 -10.76 -1.97 3.96
N PHE A 42 -11.28 -1.04 3.16
CA PHE A 42 -11.58 0.33 3.58
C PHE A 42 -13.05 0.46 3.98
N ASN A 43 -13.43 -0.28 5.03
CA ASN A 43 -14.82 -0.38 5.49
C ASN A 43 -15.00 0.07 6.95
N ALA A 44 -14.00 0.72 7.55
CA ALA A 44 -14.14 1.23 8.92
C ALA A 44 -15.20 2.32 8.97
N PHE A 45 -16.11 2.20 9.92
CA PHE A 45 -17.07 3.23 10.29
C PHE A 45 -17.50 3.03 11.75
N ASP A 46 -17.75 4.11 12.44
CA ASP A 46 -18.30 4.10 13.78
C ASP A 46 -18.85 5.49 14.13
N TRP A 47 -19.40 5.61 15.32
CA TRP A 47 -19.84 6.88 15.91
C TRP A 47 -18.72 7.52 16.71
N LEU A 48 -18.67 8.85 16.72
CA LEU A 48 -18.01 9.55 17.81
C LEU A 48 -18.74 9.23 19.13
N ASN A 49 -18.09 9.46 20.28
CA ASN A 49 -18.70 9.18 21.58
C ASN A 49 -19.96 10.02 21.84
N ASP A 50 -20.18 11.12 21.08
CA ASP A 50 -21.40 11.88 21.06
C ASP A 50 -22.63 11.10 20.56
N SER A 51 -22.39 9.96 19.89
CA SER A 51 -23.40 9.10 19.23
C SER A 51 -24.32 9.84 18.23
N GLU A 52 -23.87 10.97 17.73
CA GLU A 52 -24.58 11.83 16.77
C GLU A 52 -23.79 12.03 15.47
N THR A 53 -22.46 11.86 15.51
CA THR A 53 -21.57 12.07 14.37
C THR A 53 -20.94 10.73 13.96
N LEU A 54 -21.12 10.32 12.71
CA LEU A 54 -20.43 9.17 12.09
C LEU A 54 -19.04 9.59 11.63
N TYR A 55 -18.07 8.70 11.78
CA TYR A 55 -16.82 8.76 11.00
C TYR A 55 -16.67 7.49 10.18
N TYR A 56 -16.08 7.57 9.00
CA TYR A 56 -15.93 6.42 8.12
C TYR A 56 -14.85 6.61 7.05
N GLN A 57 -14.42 5.49 6.47
CA GLN A 57 -13.57 5.44 5.28
C GLN A 57 -14.41 5.32 4.01
N SER A 58 -13.96 5.97 2.94
CA SER A 58 -14.53 5.78 1.61
C SER A 58 -13.53 6.07 0.49
N GLU A 59 -13.60 5.25 -0.58
CA GLU A 59 -12.82 5.43 -1.81
C GLU A 59 -13.61 6.17 -2.92
N HIS A 60 -14.71 6.85 -2.63
CA HIS A 60 -15.57 7.44 -3.68
C HIS A 60 -14.84 8.49 -4.54
N THR A 61 -13.75 9.08 -4.02
CA THR A 61 -12.91 10.02 -4.75
C THR A 61 -11.70 9.37 -5.46
N GLY A 62 -11.61 8.03 -5.45
CA GLY A 62 -10.52 7.26 -6.06
C GLY A 62 -9.45 6.77 -5.07
N TYR A 63 -9.35 7.37 -3.90
CA TYR A 63 -8.47 6.97 -2.79
C TYR A 63 -9.27 6.83 -1.50
N SER A 64 -8.81 5.97 -0.58
CA SER A 64 -9.43 5.84 0.74
C SER A 64 -9.15 7.08 1.58
N HIS A 65 -10.20 7.75 1.99
CA HIS A 65 -10.14 8.96 2.83
C HIS A 65 -11.07 8.86 4.01
N LEU A 66 -10.76 9.67 5.04
CA LEU A 66 -11.51 9.81 6.27
C LEU A 66 -12.58 10.90 6.12
N TYR A 67 -13.79 10.57 6.51
CA TYR A 67 -14.96 11.46 6.52
C TYR A 67 -15.63 11.49 7.88
N VAL A 68 -16.24 12.61 8.22
CA VAL A 68 -17.19 12.75 9.32
C VAL A 68 -18.53 13.28 8.79
N GLN A 69 -19.63 12.83 9.40
CA GLN A 69 -20.97 13.17 8.94
C GLN A 69 -22.01 13.06 10.07
N LYS A 70 -22.81 14.10 10.27
CA LYS A 70 -24.05 13.95 11.02
C LYS A 70 -25.13 13.36 10.11
N PRO A 71 -25.96 12.43 10.61
CA PRO A 71 -27.03 11.83 9.80
C PRO A 71 -27.91 12.89 9.13
N GLY A 72 -28.18 12.69 7.83
CA GLY A 72 -28.94 13.64 7.01
C GLY A 72 -28.15 14.85 6.51
N GLU A 73 -26.93 15.09 6.97
CA GLU A 73 -26.06 16.16 6.49
C GLU A 73 -25.08 15.67 5.41
N LYS A 74 -24.41 16.62 4.76
CA LYS A 74 -23.34 16.29 3.81
C LYS A 74 -22.08 15.84 4.56
N PRO A 75 -21.34 14.85 4.05
CA PRO A 75 -20.08 14.46 4.64
C PRO A 75 -19.03 15.56 4.52
N VAL A 76 -18.19 15.66 5.54
CA VAL A 76 -17.01 16.51 5.57
C VAL A 76 -15.78 15.58 5.43
N ALA A 77 -14.96 15.81 4.39
CA ALA A 77 -13.71 15.11 4.22
C ALA A 77 -12.65 15.70 5.17
N LEU A 78 -12.09 14.88 6.05
CA LEU A 78 -10.97 15.28 6.90
C LEU A 78 -9.62 15.09 6.16
N THR A 79 -9.58 14.19 5.18
CA THR A 79 -8.40 13.96 4.35
C THR A 79 -8.76 13.99 2.87
N SER A 80 -7.82 14.40 2.02
CA SER A 80 -7.99 14.41 0.57
C SER A 80 -6.63 14.38 -0.13
N GLY A 81 -6.55 13.84 -1.33
CA GLY A 81 -5.32 13.77 -2.11
C GLY A 81 -5.09 12.42 -2.78
N ARG A 82 -3.88 12.20 -3.30
CA ARG A 82 -3.49 10.95 -3.98
C ARG A 82 -2.74 10.02 -3.01
N PHE A 83 -3.38 9.66 -1.92
CA PHE A 83 -2.84 8.76 -0.90
C PHE A 83 -3.97 7.97 -0.22
N ILE A 84 -3.61 6.92 0.47
CA ILE A 84 -4.54 6.02 1.17
C ILE A 84 -4.51 6.29 2.66
N VAL A 85 -5.69 6.44 3.26
CA VAL A 85 -5.91 6.40 4.71
C VAL A 85 -6.37 5.00 5.10
N ASP A 86 -5.82 4.45 6.18
CA ASP A 86 -6.11 3.12 6.70
C ASP A 86 -6.01 3.10 8.24
N ASP A 87 -6.52 2.04 8.89
CA ASP A 87 -6.38 1.79 10.33
C ASP A 87 -6.83 2.97 11.22
N LEU A 88 -8.12 3.29 11.17
CA LEU A 88 -8.69 4.38 11.97
C LEU A 88 -8.79 4.04 13.45
N THR A 89 -8.39 4.95 14.33
CA THR A 89 -8.58 4.85 15.80
C THR A 89 -9.03 6.19 16.38
N LEU A 90 -10.24 6.24 16.91
CA LEU A 90 -10.76 7.41 17.63
C LEU A 90 -10.08 7.55 18.99
N SER A 91 -9.67 8.76 19.37
CA SER A 91 -9.22 9.05 20.74
C SER A 91 -10.38 8.98 21.74
N SER A 92 -10.09 8.61 22.99
CA SER A 92 -11.11 8.45 24.02
C SER A 92 -11.85 9.74 24.43
N ASP A 93 -11.30 10.89 24.08
CA ASP A 93 -11.82 12.24 24.35
C ASP A 93 -12.50 12.89 23.12
N ASP A 94 -12.67 12.14 22.02
CA ASP A 94 -13.22 12.61 20.74
C ASP A 94 -12.49 13.81 20.10
N ASN A 95 -11.26 14.08 20.50
CA ASN A 95 -10.54 15.21 19.92
C ASN A 95 -9.83 14.83 18.63
N TYR A 96 -9.44 13.55 18.47
CA TYR A 96 -8.59 13.10 17.37
C TYR A 96 -9.05 11.77 16.79
N ILE A 97 -8.84 11.61 15.47
CA ILE A 97 -8.83 10.29 14.82
C ILE A 97 -7.40 10.04 14.33
N TYR A 98 -6.75 9.00 14.89
CA TYR A 98 -5.46 8.50 14.42
C TYR A 98 -5.67 7.62 13.22
N PHE A 99 -4.70 7.62 12.29
CA PHE A 99 -4.74 6.77 11.11
C PHE A 99 -3.33 6.54 10.53
N LYS A 100 -3.19 5.47 9.76
CA LYS A 100 -2.02 5.21 8.92
C LYS A 100 -2.27 5.74 7.52
N ALA A 101 -1.26 6.34 6.89
CA ALA A 101 -1.37 6.80 5.52
C ALA A 101 -0.01 6.82 4.79
N ASN A 102 -0.09 6.78 3.44
CA ASN A 102 1.06 6.94 2.56
C ASN A 102 1.07 8.31 1.87
N MET A 103 0.95 9.39 2.69
CA MET A 103 0.75 10.76 2.21
C MET A 103 1.94 11.29 1.41
N GLU A 104 3.17 11.02 1.84
CA GLU A 104 4.38 11.60 1.23
C GLU A 104 4.86 10.81 0.02
N HIS A 105 4.73 9.48 0.07
CA HIS A 105 5.13 8.59 -1.00
C HIS A 105 4.32 7.29 -0.94
N PRO A 106 3.86 6.73 -2.06
CA PRO A 106 3.02 5.53 -2.06
C PRO A 106 3.58 4.33 -1.31
N GLY A 107 4.90 4.20 -1.25
CA GLY A 107 5.59 3.13 -0.51
C GLY A 107 6.02 3.47 0.92
N LEU A 108 5.69 4.66 1.44
CA LEU A 108 6.05 5.13 2.77
C LEU A 108 4.79 5.27 3.62
N TYR A 109 4.71 4.51 4.70
CA TYR A 109 3.53 4.53 5.59
C TYR A 109 3.90 5.03 6.98
N GLU A 110 3.30 6.15 7.35
CA GLU A 110 3.46 6.78 8.65
C GLU A 110 2.12 6.94 9.36
N VAL A 111 2.18 7.27 10.64
CA VAL A 111 1.01 7.52 11.48
C VAL A 111 0.72 9.01 11.52
N TYR A 112 -0.53 9.34 11.33
CA TYR A 112 -1.08 10.70 11.38
C TYR A 112 -2.24 10.76 12.35
N ARG A 113 -2.68 11.97 12.70
CA ARG A 113 -3.95 12.21 13.38
C ARG A 113 -4.67 13.42 12.79
N ALA A 114 -5.98 13.33 12.70
CA ALA A 114 -6.86 14.43 12.37
C ALA A 114 -7.39 15.06 13.66
N ASP A 115 -7.28 16.37 13.81
CA ASP A 115 -7.95 17.13 14.86
C ASP A 115 -9.40 17.40 14.43
N LEU A 116 -10.36 16.97 15.25
CA LEU A 116 -11.79 17.10 14.92
C LEU A 116 -12.34 18.51 15.19
N SER A 117 -11.59 19.39 15.86
CA SER A 117 -12.02 20.76 16.15
C SER A 117 -11.77 21.73 14.99
N ASP A 118 -10.68 21.53 14.24
CA ASP A 118 -10.25 22.45 13.17
C ASP A 118 -9.89 21.75 11.85
N ASN A 119 -10.00 20.42 11.82
CA ASN A 119 -9.68 19.54 10.66
C ASN A 119 -8.21 19.58 10.23
N THR A 120 -7.28 19.94 11.12
CA THR A 120 -5.85 19.87 10.83
C THR A 120 -5.32 18.45 10.91
N ILE A 121 -4.25 18.16 10.18
CA ILE A 121 -3.58 16.85 10.18
C ILE A 121 -2.18 17.02 10.77
N ASP A 122 -1.90 16.29 11.84
CA ASP A 122 -0.58 16.20 12.45
C ASP A 122 0.15 14.93 11.99
N THR A 123 1.42 15.05 11.65
CA THR A 123 2.32 13.91 11.43
C THR A 123 2.80 13.38 12.77
N MET A 124 2.44 12.15 13.12
CA MET A 124 2.80 11.54 14.40
C MET A 124 4.11 10.77 14.35
N THR A 125 4.48 10.22 13.20
CA THR A 125 5.74 9.49 13.01
C THR A 125 6.46 9.95 11.74
N ASP A 126 7.81 9.86 11.79
CA ASP A 126 8.72 10.12 10.67
C ASP A 126 9.88 9.11 10.82
N LEU A 127 9.54 7.82 10.64
CA LEU A 127 10.48 6.72 10.80
C LEU A 127 11.06 6.23 9.48
N ASN A 128 10.48 6.68 8.38
CA ASN A 128 10.95 6.43 7.03
C ASN A 128 10.95 4.94 6.65
N GLY A 129 9.77 4.33 6.71
CA GLY A 129 9.58 2.92 6.42
C GLY A 129 8.10 2.53 6.32
N MET A 130 7.73 1.44 6.93
CA MET A 130 6.34 1.02 7.10
C MET A 130 6.03 0.95 8.60
N THR A 131 5.10 1.77 9.04
CA THR A 131 4.74 1.95 10.44
C THR A 131 3.26 1.62 10.66
N ASP A 132 3.00 0.61 11.47
CA ASP A 132 1.70 0.31 12.05
C ASP A 132 1.65 0.81 13.49
N TYR A 133 0.47 1.01 14.05
CA TYR A 133 0.33 1.56 15.39
C TYR A 133 -0.81 0.93 16.18
N SER A 134 -0.73 1.11 17.49
CA SER A 134 -1.83 0.89 18.43
C SER A 134 -1.84 2.00 19.46
N LEU A 135 -2.99 2.61 19.67
CA LEU A 135 -3.19 3.61 20.73
C LEU A 135 -3.41 2.89 22.07
N SER A 136 -2.73 3.31 23.16
CA SER A 136 -2.96 2.73 24.48
C SER A 136 -4.38 3.00 24.95
N PRO A 137 -4.99 2.14 25.79
CA PRO A 137 -6.36 2.33 26.27
C PRO A 137 -6.62 3.65 27.01
N ASP A 138 -5.58 4.22 27.60
CA ASP A 138 -5.64 5.54 28.27
C ASP A 138 -5.37 6.72 27.32
N GLY A 139 -5.16 6.45 26.02
CA GLY A 139 -4.92 7.45 24.98
C GLY A 139 -3.56 8.16 25.07
N LYS A 140 -2.63 7.73 25.96
CA LYS A 140 -1.41 8.50 26.24
C LYS A 140 -0.22 8.10 25.40
N ASN A 141 -0.18 6.87 24.89
CA ASN A 141 0.96 6.31 24.18
C ASN A 141 0.55 5.67 22.87
N LEU A 142 1.44 5.75 21.89
CA LEU A 142 1.40 4.95 20.67
C LEU A 142 2.47 3.85 20.81
N LEU A 143 2.03 2.59 20.69
CA LEU A 143 2.91 1.47 20.42
C LEU A 143 2.99 1.35 18.89
N LEU A 144 4.20 1.37 18.35
CA LEU A 144 4.46 1.32 16.92
C LEU A 144 5.14 0.00 16.55
N SER A 145 4.72 -0.60 15.44
CA SER A 145 5.45 -1.68 14.76
C SER A 145 6.02 -1.11 13.48
N HIS A 146 7.34 -0.93 13.45
CA HIS A 146 8.03 -0.27 12.35
C HIS A 146 9.07 -1.18 11.70
N SER A 147 9.14 -1.14 10.38
CA SER A 147 10.12 -1.88 9.59
C SER A 147 10.72 -1.03 8.48
N LYS A 148 11.92 -1.43 8.02
CA LYS A 148 12.56 -0.89 6.81
C LYS A 148 12.84 -2.03 5.84
N VAL A 149 13.22 -1.71 4.62
CA VAL A 149 13.45 -2.72 3.56
C VAL A 149 14.35 -3.87 4.04
N ASN A 150 15.43 -3.55 4.76
CA ASN A 150 16.41 -4.51 5.28
C ASN A 150 16.33 -4.73 6.81
N GLN A 151 15.27 -4.24 7.44
CA GLN A 151 15.03 -4.38 8.87
C GLN A 151 13.62 -4.92 9.10
N PRO A 152 13.47 -6.15 9.61
CA PRO A 152 12.19 -6.67 10.08
C PRO A 152 11.55 -5.77 11.14
N GLN A 153 10.26 -6.04 11.42
CA GLN A 153 9.48 -5.26 12.38
C GLN A 153 10.16 -5.19 13.76
N GLU A 154 10.29 -3.96 14.25
CA GLU A 154 10.71 -3.66 15.60
C GLU A 154 9.64 -2.82 16.30
N LEU A 155 9.55 -2.93 17.61
CA LEU A 155 8.60 -2.16 18.39
C LEU A 155 9.22 -0.86 18.87
N TYR A 156 8.40 0.20 18.78
CA TYR A 156 8.73 1.53 19.27
C TYR A 156 7.58 2.04 20.13
N ILE A 157 7.87 2.99 21.02
CA ILE A 157 6.88 3.66 21.84
C ILE A 157 7.12 5.17 21.83
N LYS A 158 6.03 5.94 21.84
CA LYS A 158 6.06 7.39 21.98
C LYS A 158 4.78 7.91 22.64
N PRO A 159 4.81 9.12 23.27
CA PRO A 159 3.59 9.80 23.68
C PRO A 159 2.66 10.08 22.48
N ALA A 160 1.35 9.87 22.68
CA ALA A 160 0.36 10.03 21.62
C ALA A 160 -0.03 11.50 21.37
N ASN A 161 0.24 12.38 22.31
CA ASN A 161 -0.09 13.81 22.27
C ASN A 161 1.06 14.72 21.86
N GLU A 162 2.22 14.13 21.50
CA GLU A 162 3.42 14.88 21.17
C GLU A 162 3.96 14.44 19.79
N THR A 163 4.61 15.36 19.10
CA THR A 163 5.39 15.07 17.88
C THR A 163 6.84 14.65 18.17
N SER A 164 7.11 14.23 19.43
CA SER A 164 8.43 13.76 19.86
C SER A 164 8.87 12.48 19.14
N ALA A 165 10.17 12.24 19.06
CA ALA A 165 10.73 11.05 18.43
C ALA A 165 10.28 9.75 19.14
N ALA A 166 9.98 8.71 18.36
CA ALA A 166 9.69 7.38 18.88
C ALA A 166 10.94 6.70 19.42
N LYS A 167 10.81 6.01 20.55
CA LYS A 167 11.88 5.23 21.17
C LYS A 167 11.74 3.76 20.81
N GLN A 168 12.76 3.18 20.18
CA GLN A 168 12.83 1.74 19.93
C GLN A 168 12.94 0.97 21.27
N ILE A 169 12.15 -0.10 21.41
CA ILE A 169 12.10 -0.93 22.64
C ILE A 169 12.45 -2.39 22.38
N THR A 170 12.54 -2.83 21.12
CA THR A 170 12.99 -4.19 20.76
C THR A 170 14.16 -4.16 19.79
N GLN A 171 14.96 -5.23 19.78
CA GLN A 171 15.95 -5.53 18.77
C GLN A 171 15.91 -7.05 18.54
N SER A 172 15.09 -7.45 17.55
CA SER A 172 14.72 -8.86 17.34
C SER A 172 15.68 -9.62 16.40
N THR A 173 16.46 -8.89 15.59
CA THR A 173 17.38 -9.49 14.63
C THR A 173 18.63 -10.06 15.30
N SER A 174 19.05 -11.27 14.88
CA SER A 174 20.28 -11.89 15.36
C SER A 174 21.54 -11.24 14.78
N ALA A 175 22.69 -11.47 15.44
CA ALA A 175 23.98 -11.03 14.91
C ALA A 175 24.28 -11.62 13.53
N ASP A 176 23.92 -12.90 13.31
CA ASP A 176 24.10 -13.58 12.02
C ASP A 176 23.26 -12.93 10.91
N PHE A 177 21.99 -12.58 11.22
CA PHE A 177 21.14 -11.87 10.28
C PHE A 177 21.76 -10.51 9.88
N ASN A 178 22.24 -9.76 10.87
CA ASN A 178 22.82 -8.43 10.65
C ASN A 178 24.18 -8.47 9.91
N ALA A 179 24.88 -9.61 9.94
CA ALA A 179 26.12 -9.81 9.21
C ALA A 179 25.94 -10.17 7.73
N LEU A 180 24.70 -10.50 7.30
CA LEU A 180 24.42 -10.84 5.91
C LEU A 180 24.39 -9.57 5.03
N PRO A 181 24.91 -9.65 3.79
CA PRO A 181 24.94 -8.52 2.86
C PRO A 181 23.58 -8.34 2.17
N TRP A 182 22.59 -7.88 2.93
CA TRP A 182 21.26 -7.61 2.40
C TRP A 182 21.27 -6.49 1.37
N ALA A 183 20.70 -6.75 0.20
CA ALA A 183 20.58 -5.73 -0.84
C ALA A 183 19.49 -4.71 -0.46
N VAL A 184 19.82 -3.43 -0.53
CA VAL A 184 18.86 -2.34 -0.32
C VAL A 184 18.44 -1.80 -1.69
N PRO A 185 17.17 -1.99 -2.09
CA PRO A 185 16.69 -1.48 -3.37
C PRO A 185 16.45 0.02 -3.33
N ASN A 186 16.49 0.64 -4.50
CA ASN A 186 15.89 1.95 -4.74
C ASN A 186 14.44 1.76 -5.19
N ILE A 187 13.53 2.62 -4.74
CA ILE A 187 12.19 2.70 -5.30
C ILE A 187 12.22 3.74 -6.41
N VAL A 188 11.82 3.32 -7.61
CA VAL A 188 11.76 4.15 -8.81
C VAL A 188 10.33 4.29 -9.29
N ALA A 189 10.02 5.42 -9.92
CA ALA A 189 8.79 5.65 -10.66
C ALA A 189 9.09 5.46 -12.16
N ILE A 190 8.49 4.44 -12.74
CA ILE A 190 8.63 4.09 -14.16
C ILE A 190 7.45 4.72 -14.89
N GLU A 191 7.71 5.43 -15.98
CA GLU A 191 6.66 5.99 -16.82
C GLU A 191 5.83 4.86 -17.44
N SER A 192 4.50 4.96 -17.31
CA SER A 192 3.58 4.01 -17.92
C SER A 192 3.21 4.46 -19.33
N SER A 193 3.25 3.54 -20.29
CA SER A 193 2.76 3.79 -21.65
C SER A 193 1.22 3.76 -21.78
N HIS A 194 0.52 3.46 -20.67
CA HIS A 194 -0.93 3.22 -20.67
C HIS A 194 -1.73 4.06 -19.69
N THR A 195 -1.06 4.72 -18.72
CA THR A 195 -1.71 5.57 -17.70
C THR A 195 -0.86 6.80 -17.40
N ASP A 196 -1.51 7.85 -16.87
CA ASP A 196 -0.80 9.04 -16.38
C ASP A 196 -0.10 8.83 -15.02
N ALA A 197 -0.40 7.72 -14.35
CA ALA A 197 0.23 7.36 -13.09
C ALA A 197 1.47 6.49 -13.36
N PRO A 198 2.59 6.74 -12.66
CA PRO A 198 3.78 5.92 -12.82
C PRO A 198 3.61 4.54 -12.17
N ILE A 199 4.37 3.57 -12.66
CA ILE A 199 4.54 2.25 -12.08
C ILE A 199 5.68 2.34 -11.05
N TYR A 200 5.41 2.04 -9.79
CA TYR A 200 6.48 2.00 -8.79
C TYR A 200 7.13 0.62 -8.74
N ALA A 201 8.44 0.60 -8.60
CA ALA A 201 9.22 -0.63 -8.54
C ALA A 201 10.41 -0.51 -7.60
N ARG A 202 10.77 -1.61 -6.94
CA ARG A 202 12.07 -1.80 -6.29
C ARG A 202 13.08 -2.24 -7.34
N VAL A 203 14.19 -1.50 -7.43
CA VAL A 203 15.34 -1.86 -8.28
C VAL A 203 16.51 -2.21 -7.39
N TYR A 204 16.99 -3.42 -7.51
CA TYR A 204 18.16 -3.93 -6.81
C TYR A 204 19.34 -3.95 -7.79
N LEU A 205 20.41 -3.23 -7.44
CA LEU A 205 21.62 -3.14 -8.25
C LEU A 205 22.77 -3.91 -7.59
N PRO A 206 23.59 -4.67 -8.37
CA PRO A 206 24.81 -5.26 -7.85
C PRO A 206 25.78 -4.21 -7.28
N GLU A 207 26.59 -4.58 -6.29
CA GLU A 207 27.63 -3.71 -5.75
C GLU A 207 28.60 -3.20 -6.83
N ASN A 208 28.97 -4.11 -7.76
CA ASN A 208 29.85 -3.81 -8.90
C ASN A 208 29.05 -3.47 -10.17
N TYR A 209 27.89 -2.85 -10.03
CA TYR A 209 27.07 -2.46 -11.15
C TYR A 209 27.80 -1.49 -12.08
N ASP A 210 27.91 -1.84 -13.37
CA ASP A 210 28.51 -1.03 -14.40
C ASP A 210 27.47 -0.58 -15.43
N LYS A 211 27.19 0.71 -15.49
CA LYS A 211 26.27 1.29 -16.50
C LYS A 211 26.81 1.16 -17.93
N THR A 212 28.09 0.96 -18.12
CA THR A 212 28.74 0.94 -19.44
C THR A 212 28.79 -0.45 -20.06
N ALA A 213 28.59 -1.50 -19.24
CA ALA A 213 28.55 -2.89 -19.68
C ALA A 213 27.12 -3.42 -19.75
N PRO A 214 26.79 -4.34 -20.70
CA PRO A 214 25.49 -4.99 -20.74
C PRO A 214 25.24 -5.85 -19.50
N ASN A 215 24.19 -5.53 -18.74
CA ASN A 215 23.81 -6.25 -17.53
C ASN A 215 22.79 -7.35 -17.85
N LYS A 216 22.64 -8.32 -16.94
CA LYS A 216 21.57 -9.32 -16.94
C LYS A 216 20.56 -8.99 -15.86
N ALA A 217 19.28 -9.32 -16.05
CA ALA A 217 18.25 -8.98 -15.10
C ALA A 217 17.26 -10.11 -14.83
N VAL A 218 16.57 -9.98 -13.71
CA VAL A 218 15.40 -10.78 -13.35
C VAL A 218 14.28 -9.84 -12.93
N VAL A 219 13.08 -10.07 -13.48
CA VAL A 219 11.85 -9.37 -13.09
C VAL A 219 11.04 -10.30 -12.20
N PHE A 220 10.69 -9.83 -11.01
CA PHE A 220 9.82 -10.54 -10.09
C PHE A 220 8.38 -10.04 -10.20
N ASN A 221 7.45 -10.99 -10.30
CA ASN A 221 6.02 -10.74 -10.29
C ASN A 221 5.46 -11.18 -8.93
N HIS A 222 5.03 -10.25 -8.09
CA HIS A 222 4.42 -10.60 -6.81
C HIS A 222 3.08 -11.34 -7.01
N GLY A 223 2.64 -12.09 -6.00
CA GLY A 223 1.37 -12.81 -6.01
C GLY A 223 0.19 -11.97 -5.56
N ALA A 224 -1.00 -12.61 -5.50
CA ALA A 224 -2.24 -12.02 -4.99
C ALA A 224 -2.50 -10.60 -5.52
N GLY A 225 -2.40 -10.39 -6.81
CA GLY A 225 -2.48 -9.14 -7.61
C GLY A 225 -2.74 -7.80 -6.88
N TYR A 226 -3.39 -7.84 -5.73
CA TYR A 226 -3.78 -6.72 -4.88
C TYR A 226 -2.78 -6.40 -3.73
N LEU A 227 -1.59 -6.99 -3.70
CA LEU A 227 -0.54 -6.64 -2.75
C LEU A 227 0.27 -5.44 -3.23
N GLN A 228 1.00 -4.82 -2.32
CA GLN A 228 2.00 -3.81 -2.61
C GLN A 228 3.36 -4.35 -2.17
N ASN A 229 4.37 -4.30 -3.03
CA ASN A 229 5.74 -4.71 -2.70
C ASN A 229 6.79 -3.60 -2.89
N ALA A 230 6.51 -2.61 -3.74
CA ALA A 230 7.36 -1.42 -3.91
C ALA A 230 7.15 -0.41 -2.75
N HIS A 231 7.43 -0.85 -1.52
CA HIS A 231 7.35 -0.03 -0.31
C HIS A 231 8.66 -0.04 0.48
N MET A 232 8.83 0.91 1.40
CA MET A 232 10.06 1.12 2.17
C MET A 232 10.15 0.26 3.43
N GLY A 233 9.17 -0.63 3.68
CA GLY A 233 9.16 -1.56 4.80
C GLY A 233 9.69 -2.95 4.45
N TRP A 234 9.78 -3.81 5.46
CA TRP A 234 10.10 -5.23 5.31
C TRP A 234 9.02 -5.93 4.50
N SER A 235 9.42 -6.63 3.44
CA SER A 235 8.48 -7.29 2.55
C SER A 235 7.86 -8.53 3.18
N GLY A 236 6.55 -8.73 2.96
CA GLY A 236 5.88 -10.01 3.19
C GLY A 236 6.46 -11.14 2.33
N TYR A 237 7.09 -10.79 1.21
CA TYR A 237 7.90 -11.64 0.35
C TYR A 237 9.37 -11.71 0.82
N PHE A 238 9.60 -11.98 2.10
CA PHE A 238 10.96 -11.98 2.66
C PHE A 238 11.87 -13.07 2.06
N ARG A 239 11.31 -14.21 1.62
CA ARG A 239 12.08 -15.27 0.93
C ARG A 239 12.55 -14.81 -0.43
N GLU A 240 11.67 -14.14 -1.17
CA GLU A 240 11.97 -13.54 -2.48
C GLU A 240 12.98 -12.40 -2.29
N TYR A 241 12.85 -11.57 -1.26
CA TYR A 241 13.85 -10.55 -0.90
C TYR A 241 15.24 -11.17 -0.64
N MET A 242 15.30 -12.29 0.10
CA MET A 242 16.54 -13.03 0.31
C MET A 242 17.11 -13.57 -1.01
N PHE A 243 16.24 -14.07 -1.89
CA PHE A 243 16.62 -14.54 -3.23
C PHE A 243 17.08 -13.39 -4.12
N HIS A 244 16.42 -12.23 -4.06
CA HIS A 244 16.86 -11.00 -4.74
C HIS A 244 18.25 -10.58 -4.26
N SER A 245 18.51 -10.61 -2.97
CA SER A 245 19.85 -10.32 -2.43
C SER A 245 20.92 -11.28 -2.93
N MET A 246 20.61 -12.57 -3.04
CA MET A 246 21.50 -13.56 -3.65
C MET A 246 21.74 -13.30 -5.14
N LEU A 247 20.69 -13.00 -5.91
CA LEU A 247 20.80 -12.67 -7.34
C LEU A 247 21.68 -11.45 -7.57
N VAL A 248 21.54 -10.41 -6.76
CA VAL A 248 22.37 -9.20 -6.80
C VAL A 248 23.84 -9.53 -6.58
N GLN A 249 24.16 -10.41 -5.59
CA GLN A 249 25.52 -10.89 -5.38
C GLN A 249 26.08 -11.70 -6.55
N GLN A 250 25.20 -12.32 -7.34
CA GLN A 250 25.55 -13.02 -8.59
C GLN A 250 25.61 -12.08 -9.82
N GLY A 251 25.49 -10.77 -9.59
CA GLY A 251 25.58 -9.74 -10.61
C GLY A 251 24.33 -9.57 -11.49
N TYR A 252 23.15 -9.96 -10.99
CA TYR A 252 21.87 -9.64 -11.62
C TYR A 252 21.32 -8.31 -11.13
N VAL A 253 20.77 -7.51 -12.03
CA VAL A 253 19.82 -6.45 -11.68
C VAL A 253 18.48 -7.14 -11.40
N VAL A 254 17.80 -6.76 -10.33
CA VAL A 254 16.46 -7.28 -10.03
C VAL A 254 15.45 -6.14 -10.03
N LEU A 255 14.33 -6.35 -10.73
CA LEU A 255 13.19 -5.45 -10.76
C LEU A 255 11.98 -6.13 -10.12
N ASP A 256 11.40 -5.50 -9.11
CA ASP A 256 10.23 -5.97 -8.36
C ASP A 256 9.17 -4.87 -8.41
N MET A 257 8.14 -5.08 -9.24
CA MET A 257 7.20 -4.05 -9.67
C MET A 257 5.85 -4.19 -9.01
N ASP A 258 5.23 -3.04 -8.71
CA ASP A 258 3.81 -2.95 -8.40
C ASP A 258 3.00 -2.59 -9.66
N TYR A 259 2.74 -3.60 -10.47
CA TYR A 259 1.92 -3.50 -11.69
C TYR A 259 0.46 -3.12 -11.36
N ARG A 260 -0.33 -2.71 -12.36
CA ARG A 260 -1.77 -2.46 -12.19
C ARG A 260 -2.47 -3.68 -11.58
N ALA A 261 -3.27 -3.49 -10.59
CA ALA A 261 -3.91 -4.33 -9.59
C ALA A 261 -3.34 -4.14 -8.18
N SER A 262 -2.05 -3.76 -8.05
CA SER A 262 -1.37 -3.62 -6.76
C SER A 262 -2.05 -2.60 -5.86
N ALA A 263 -1.98 -2.84 -4.54
CA ALA A 263 -2.47 -1.90 -3.53
C ALA A 263 -1.53 -0.69 -3.39
N GLY A 264 -2.02 0.36 -2.73
CA GLY A 264 -1.22 1.55 -2.42
C GLY A 264 -1.45 2.73 -3.37
N TYR A 265 -2.07 2.51 -4.52
CA TYR A 265 -2.14 3.46 -5.64
C TYR A 265 -3.57 3.91 -5.98
N GLY A 266 -4.53 3.61 -5.10
CA GLY A 266 -5.93 3.98 -5.27
C GLY A 266 -6.78 2.95 -6.01
N ARG A 267 -8.06 3.27 -6.10
CA ARG A 267 -9.11 2.41 -6.66
C ARG A 267 -8.88 2.09 -8.14
N ASP A 268 -8.63 3.11 -8.96
CA ASP A 268 -8.56 2.94 -10.42
C ASP A 268 -7.35 2.08 -10.84
N TRP A 269 -6.23 2.19 -10.12
CA TRP A 269 -5.08 1.30 -10.29
C TRP A 269 -5.41 -0.15 -9.94
N ARG A 270 -6.07 -0.34 -8.79
CA ARG A 270 -6.47 -1.67 -8.30
C ARG A 270 -7.48 -2.35 -9.23
N THR A 271 -8.47 -1.61 -9.74
CA THR A 271 -9.55 -2.17 -10.54
C THR A 271 -9.24 -2.26 -12.04
N ALA A 272 -8.10 -1.75 -12.48
CA ALA A 272 -7.69 -1.74 -13.89
C ALA A 272 -7.71 -3.13 -14.56
N ILE A 273 -7.57 -4.20 -13.78
CA ILE A 273 -7.59 -5.58 -14.27
C ILE A 273 -8.99 -6.18 -14.44
N TYR A 274 -10.06 -5.43 -14.10
CA TYR A 274 -11.42 -5.97 -14.13
C TYR A 274 -11.77 -6.51 -15.50
N ARG A 275 -12.09 -7.82 -15.57
CA ARG A 275 -12.41 -8.60 -16.78
C ARG A 275 -11.29 -8.65 -17.84
N GLN A 276 -10.05 -8.30 -17.49
CA GLN A 276 -8.89 -8.32 -18.41
C GLN A 276 -7.58 -8.70 -17.71
N MET A 277 -7.67 -9.53 -16.66
CA MET A 277 -6.50 -10.02 -15.92
C MET A 277 -5.43 -10.60 -16.85
N GLY A 278 -4.19 -10.24 -16.61
CA GLY A 278 -3.02 -10.63 -17.42
C GLY A 278 -2.74 -9.69 -18.60
N THR A 279 -3.59 -8.72 -18.91
CA THR A 279 -3.36 -7.75 -19.99
C THR A 279 -2.71 -6.47 -19.48
N PRO A 280 -3.31 -5.70 -18.57
CA PRO A 280 -2.68 -4.49 -18.04
C PRO A 280 -1.34 -4.77 -17.37
N GLU A 281 -1.26 -5.88 -16.63
CA GLU A 281 -0.04 -6.23 -15.91
C GLU A 281 1.13 -6.56 -16.85
N VAL A 282 0.87 -7.31 -17.95
CA VAL A 282 1.90 -7.61 -18.97
C VAL A 282 2.33 -6.35 -19.72
N GLN A 283 1.43 -5.39 -19.92
CA GLN A 283 1.79 -4.07 -20.46
C GLN A 283 2.74 -3.33 -19.52
N ASP A 284 2.45 -3.31 -18.22
CA ASP A 284 3.30 -2.68 -17.20
C ASP A 284 4.65 -3.38 -17.10
N LEU A 285 4.69 -4.72 -17.20
CA LEU A 285 5.95 -5.48 -17.25
C LEU A 285 6.79 -5.09 -18.47
N ARG A 286 6.18 -4.80 -19.61
CA ARG A 286 6.88 -4.32 -20.81
C ARG A 286 7.52 -2.93 -20.55
N ASP A 287 6.81 -2.03 -19.87
CA ASP A 287 7.36 -0.72 -19.49
C ASP A 287 8.54 -0.89 -18.54
N GLY A 288 8.43 -1.81 -17.56
CA GLY A 288 9.52 -2.14 -16.65
C GLY A 288 10.76 -2.71 -17.36
N VAL A 289 10.56 -3.60 -18.32
CA VAL A 289 11.66 -4.14 -19.15
C VAL A 289 12.31 -3.03 -19.99
N ASN A 290 11.53 -2.15 -20.61
CA ASN A 290 12.07 -1.01 -21.34
C ASN A 290 12.90 -0.10 -20.44
N TRP A 291 12.38 0.20 -19.23
CA TRP A 291 13.12 0.97 -18.25
C TRP A 291 14.46 0.33 -17.86
N LEU A 292 14.51 -0.99 -17.65
CA LEU A 292 15.75 -1.73 -17.37
C LEU A 292 16.78 -1.57 -18.47
N VAL A 293 16.35 -1.68 -19.73
CA VAL A 293 17.24 -1.52 -20.89
C VAL A 293 17.78 -0.10 -20.96
N GLU A 294 16.92 0.92 -20.80
CA GLU A 294 17.27 2.32 -20.98
C GLU A 294 18.06 2.90 -19.81
N ASN A 295 17.69 2.52 -18.57
CA ASN A 295 18.23 3.14 -17.36
C ASN A 295 19.26 2.31 -16.61
N ALA A 296 19.23 0.97 -16.78
CA ALA A 296 20.13 0.05 -16.15
C ALA A 296 21.05 -0.71 -17.15
N ASN A 297 21.05 -0.29 -18.41
CA ASN A 297 21.83 -0.93 -19.48
C ASN A 297 21.74 -2.47 -19.45
N VAL A 298 20.50 -2.97 -19.30
CA VAL A 298 20.24 -4.41 -19.31
C VAL A 298 20.13 -4.89 -20.74
N ASP A 299 20.81 -5.99 -21.03
CA ASP A 299 20.69 -6.69 -22.32
C ASP A 299 19.31 -7.32 -22.43
N ARG A 300 18.51 -6.89 -23.40
CA ARG A 300 17.14 -7.36 -23.62
C ARG A 300 17.03 -8.88 -23.78
N GLU A 301 18.06 -9.52 -24.33
CA GLU A 301 18.10 -10.96 -24.51
C GLU A 301 18.49 -11.74 -23.24
N ARG A 302 18.79 -11.02 -22.15
CA ARG A 302 19.26 -11.60 -20.88
C ARG A 302 18.38 -11.21 -19.70
N ILE A 303 17.07 -11.15 -19.91
CA ILE A 303 16.07 -10.84 -18.89
C ILE A 303 15.23 -12.10 -18.64
N GLY A 304 15.23 -12.59 -17.41
CA GLY A 304 14.33 -13.63 -16.95
C GLY A 304 13.19 -13.05 -16.12
N THR A 305 12.10 -13.80 -15.95
CA THR A 305 11.00 -13.44 -15.05
C THR A 305 10.58 -14.62 -14.20
N TYR A 306 10.06 -14.36 -13.01
CA TYR A 306 9.50 -15.40 -12.16
C TYR A 306 8.45 -14.82 -11.21
N GLY A 307 7.61 -15.70 -10.66
CA GLY A 307 6.63 -15.35 -9.65
C GLY A 307 5.89 -16.57 -9.12
N GLY A 308 5.23 -16.40 -7.98
CA GLY A 308 4.40 -17.42 -7.35
C GLY A 308 2.92 -17.05 -7.41
N SER A 309 2.00 -18.03 -7.39
CA SER A 309 0.55 -17.80 -7.38
C SER A 309 0.11 -16.92 -8.57
N TYR A 310 -0.50 -15.76 -8.30
CA TYR A 310 -0.84 -14.79 -9.34
C TYR A 310 0.38 -14.30 -10.12
N GLY A 311 1.55 -14.14 -9.47
CA GLY A 311 2.81 -13.84 -10.13
C GLY A 311 3.26 -14.96 -11.08
N GLY A 312 2.99 -16.23 -10.74
CA GLY A 312 3.19 -17.37 -11.66
C GLY A 312 2.26 -17.30 -12.87
N PHE A 313 0.97 -16.94 -12.67
CA PHE A 313 0.05 -16.67 -13.77
C PHE A 313 0.59 -15.56 -14.69
N LEU A 314 1.09 -14.45 -14.15
CA LEU A 314 1.67 -13.37 -14.94
C LEU A 314 2.94 -13.78 -15.67
N THR A 315 3.77 -14.63 -15.05
CA THR A 315 4.94 -15.22 -15.71
C THR A 315 4.51 -16.00 -16.94
N PHE A 316 3.52 -16.91 -16.84
CA PHE A 316 2.98 -17.63 -17.98
C PHE A 316 2.30 -16.71 -19.00
N MET A 317 1.52 -15.74 -18.57
CA MET A 317 0.89 -14.78 -19.49
C MET A 317 1.94 -14.01 -20.29
N SER A 318 3.03 -13.57 -19.65
CA SER A 318 4.13 -12.89 -20.33
C SER A 318 4.80 -13.80 -21.36
N MET A 319 5.12 -15.05 -20.97
CA MET A 319 5.80 -16.00 -21.87
C MET A 319 4.93 -16.38 -23.09
N PHE A 320 3.60 -16.43 -22.93
CA PHE A 320 2.71 -16.86 -24.01
C PHE A 320 2.20 -15.69 -24.87
N THR A 321 1.96 -14.52 -24.28
CA THR A 321 1.36 -13.37 -25.00
C THR A 321 2.38 -12.32 -25.42
N ALA A 322 3.58 -12.33 -24.82
CA ALA A 322 4.69 -11.44 -25.12
C ALA A 322 6.03 -12.22 -25.16
N PRO A 323 6.18 -13.22 -26.08
CA PRO A 323 7.32 -14.15 -26.07
C PRO A 323 8.67 -13.48 -26.36
N ASP A 324 8.65 -12.24 -26.82
CA ASP A 324 9.82 -11.39 -27.06
C ASP A 324 10.30 -10.66 -25.81
N LEU A 325 9.53 -10.72 -24.69
CA LEU A 325 9.78 -9.90 -23.53
C LEU A 325 10.84 -10.49 -22.59
N PHE A 326 10.83 -11.82 -22.43
CA PHE A 326 11.71 -12.53 -21.51
C PHE A 326 12.39 -13.73 -22.17
N ALA A 327 13.68 -13.92 -21.85
CA ALA A 327 14.45 -15.06 -22.33
C ALA A 327 14.08 -16.38 -21.61
N ALA A 328 13.58 -16.29 -20.37
CA ALA A 328 13.16 -17.42 -19.54
C ALA A 328 12.11 -16.97 -18.50
N GLY A 329 11.25 -17.93 -18.11
CA GLY A 329 10.26 -17.71 -17.07
C GLY A 329 9.90 -18.99 -16.32
#